data_47d655460da900c6384c7efc7c9f92d6
#
_entry.id   47d655460da900c6384c7efc7c9f92d6
#
_cell.length_a   1.000
_cell.length_b   1.000
_cell.length_c   1.000
_cell.angle_alpha   90.00
_cell.angle_beta   90.00
_cell.angle_gamma   90.00
#
_symmetry.space_group_name_H-M   'P 1'
#
loop_
_entity.id
_entity.type
_entity.pdbx_description
1 polymer ?
#
loop_
_entity_poly.entity_id
_entity_poly.type
_entity_poly.pdbx_seq_one_letter_code
_entity_poly.pdbx_strand_id
1 'polypeptide(L)'
;MSYTIGELAKKFNIAPSALRYYEKEGLIPGVKRKASGAREFEAKDCEVLLLIDCLKQSGMSIKEISHFIELLHAGERTLEDRADILSDLEVKFKEELKRQKQTSKRLQYENWVYRQAVRLGSIEAVEELPSASMPKKLRKIKKKIDR
;
A
#
# COMPACT_ATOMS: atom_id res chain seq x y z
N MET A 1 -14.22 -2.76 25.13
CA MET A 1 -13.74 -4.06 24.60
C MET A 1 -12.23 -4.01 24.51
N SER A 2 -11.54 -5.00 25.04
CA SER A 2 -10.08 -5.10 24.98
C SER A 2 -9.66 -6.34 24.19
N TYR A 3 -8.49 -6.27 23.59
CA TYR A 3 -7.95 -7.32 22.74
C TYR A 3 -6.56 -7.75 23.22
N THR A 4 -6.26 -9.01 23.09
CA THR A 4 -4.89 -9.54 23.23
C THR A 4 -4.09 -9.24 21.94
N ILE A 5 -2.75 -9.32 22.03
CA ILE A 5 -1.88 -9.18 20.86
C ILE A 5 -2.18 -10.23 19.78
N GLY A 6 -2.57 -11.44 20.17
CA GLY A 6 -2.94 -12.52 19.24
C GLY A 6 -4.24 -12.23 18.49
N GLU A 7 -5.25 -11.68 19.18
CA GLU A 7 -6.51 -11.27 18.56
C GLU A 7 -6.32 -10.12 17.58
N LEU A 8 -5.50 -9.11 17.93
CA LEU A 8 -5.16 -8.03 17.02
C LEU A 8 -4.37 -8.50 15.82
N ALA A 9 -3.36 -9.33 16.03
CA ALA A 9 -2.56 -9.92 14.96
C ALA A 9 -3.45 -10.62 13.93
N LYS A 10 -4.40 -11.41 14.39
CA LYS A 10 -5.38 -12.09 13.52
C LYS A 10 -6.35 -11.12 12.86
N LYS A 11 -6.89 -10.15 13.61
CA LYS A 11 -7.88 -9.18 13.12
C LYS A 11 -7.33 -8.29 12.00
N PHE A 12 -6.09 -7.84 12.13
CA PHE A 12 -5.43 -6.93 11.18
C PHE A 12 -4.49 -7.63 10.21
N ASN A 13 -4.39 -8.96 10.27
CA ASN A 13 -3.43 -9.74 9.47
C ASN A 13 -1.98 -9.23 9.61
N ILE A 14 -1.59 -8.85 10.82
CA ILE A 14 -0.27 -8.32 11.16
C ILE A 14 0.44 -9.34 12.07
N ALA A 15 1.72 -9.59 11.81
CA ALA A 15 2.51 -10.47 12.67
C ALA A 15 2.59 -9.90 14.11
N PRO A 16 2.47 -10.74 15.18
CA PRO A 16 2.64 -10.28 16.56
C PRO A 16 3.97 -9.58 16.83
N SER A 17 5.02 -9.95 16.10
CA SER A 17 6.33 -9.28 16.15
C SER A 17 6.28 -7.85 15.64
N ALA A 18 5.50 -7.56 14.60
CA ALA A 18 5.31 -6.21 14.08
C ALA A 18 4.53 -5.33 15.09
N LEU A 19 3.52 -5.87 15.77
CA LEU A 19 2.81 -5.14 16.82
C LEU A 19 3.71 -4.78 18.01
N ARG A 20 4.62 -5.71 18.42
CA ARG A 20 5.62 -5.42 19.44
C ARG A 20 6.62 -4.36 18.98
N TYR A 21 7.00 -4.40 17.71
CA TYR A 21 7.87 -3.41 17.11
C TYR A 21 7.20 -2.03 17.11
N TYR A 22 5.95 -1.92 16.71
CA TYR A 22 5.18 -0.66 16.74
C TYR A 22 5.05 -0.09 18.17
N GLU A 23 4.81 -0.93 19.17
CA GLU A 23 4.81 -0.52 20.58
C GLU A 23 6.20 0.02 20.99
N LYS A 24 7.27 -0.71 20.63
CA LYS A 24 8.67 -0.32 20.93
C LYS A 24 9.03 1.03 20.29
N GLU A 25 8.60 1.26 19.06
CA GLU A 25 8.82 2.51 18.32
C GLU A 25 7.84 3.64 18.75
N GLY A 26 6.99 3.40 19.73
CA GLY A 26 6.05 4.41 20.24
C GLY A 26 4.86 4.72 19.31
N LEU A 27 4.65 3.91 18.28
CA LEU A 27 3.53 4.08 17.34
C LEU A 27 2.18 3.76 17.95
N ILE A 28 2.16 2.91 18.99
CA ILE A 28 0.97 2.55 19.75
C ILE A 28 1.26 2.86 21.23
N PRO A 29 1.07 4.11 21.66
CA PRO A 29 1.38 4.48 23.03
C PRO A 29 0.29 3.99 24.00
N GLY A 30 0.72 3.73 25.23
CA GLY A 30 -0.18 3.46 26.33
C GLY A 30 -0.82 2.07 26.35
N VAL A 31 -0.23 1.10 25.62
CA VAL A 31 -0.67 -0.30 25.71
C VAL A 31 -0.64 -0.76 27.16
N LYS A 32 -1.81 -1.06 27.71
CA LYS A 32 -1.95 -1.55 29.09
C LYS A 32 -1.43 -2.97 29.21
N ARG A 33 -1.05 -3.34 30.44
CA ARG A 33 -0.68 -4.71 30.77
C ARG A 33 -1.59 -5.23 31.86
N LYS A 34 -2.05 -6.45 31.68
CA LYS A 34 -2.77 -7.20 32.71
C LYS A 34 -1.84 -7.54 33.89
N ALA A 35 -2.40 -7.92 35.02
CA ALA A 35 -1.62 -8.39 36.18
C ALA A 35 -0.67 -9.55 35.81
N SER A 36 -1.00 -10.35 34.80
CA SER A 36 -0.17 -11.42 34.22
C SER A 36 1.00 -10.91 33.36
N GLY A 37 1.16 -9.60 33.14
CA GLY A 37 2.13 -9.01 32.24
C GLY A 37 1.72 -9.02 30.76
N ALA A 38 0.61 -9.66 30.41
CA ALA A 38 0.11 -9.71 29.03
C ALA A 38 -0.38 -8.34 28.55
N ARG A 39 -0.09 -8.00 27.29
CA ARG A 39 -0.55 -6.75 26.64
C ARG A 39 -2.05 -6.76 26.43
N GLU A 40 -2.67 -5.63 26.71
CA GLU A 40 -4.10 -5.39 26.52
C GLU A 40 -4.29 -4.13 25.67
N PHE A 41 -4.94 -4.30 24.52
CA PHE A 41 -5.20 -3.23 23.54
C PHE A 41 -6.66 -2.79 23.62
N GLU A 42 -6.90 -1.50 23.57
CA GLU A 42 -8.24 -0.92 23.57
C GLU A 42 -8.74 -0.62 22.15
N ALA A 43 -10.00 -0.22 22.01
CA ALA A 43 -10.59 0.13 20.70
C ALA A 43 -9.82 1.27 20.01
N LYS A 44 -9.37 2.27 20.79
CA LYS A 44 -8.55 3.39 20.27
C LYS A 44 -7.22 2.92 19.66
N ASP A 45 -6.60 1.87 20.23
CA ASP A 45 -5.35 1.32 19.70
C ASP A 45 -5.60 0.64 18.34
N CYS A 46 -6.81 0.07 18.13
CA CYS A 46 -7.23 -0.48 16.85
C CYS A 46 -7.36 0.61 15.77
N GLU A 47 -7.90 1.78 16.12
CA GLU A 47 -8.01 2.92 15.19
C GLU A 47 -6.63 3.43 14.77
N VAL A 48 -5.71 3.56 15.73
CA VAL A 48 -4.32 3.94 15.47
C VAL A 48 -3.63 2.89 14.58
N LEU A 49 -3.85 1.59 14.82
CA LEU A 49 -3.31 0.52 13.97
C LEU A 49 -3.81 0.59 12.53
N LEU A 50 -5.11 0.85 12.31
CA LEU A 50 -5.67 1.05 10.98
C LEU A 50 -5.02 2.24 10.26
N LEU A 51 -4.80 3.33 10.99
CA LEU A 51 -4.13 4.51 10.45
C LEU A 51 -2.67 4.20 10.09
N ILE A 52 -1.92 3.55 10.96
CA ILE A 52 -0.53 3.12 10.71
C ILE A 52 -0.45 2.24 9.45
N ASP A 53 -1.37 1.28 9.31
CA ASP A 53 -1.43 0.41 8.14
C ASP A 53 -1.69 1.20 6.85
N CYS A 54 -2.64 2.14 6.88
CA CYS A 54 -2.93 3.04 5.76
C CYS A 54 -1.71 3.88 5.37
N LEU A 55 -1.04 4.52 6.33
CA LEU A 55 0.14 5.33 6.10
C LEU A 55 1.30 4.50 5.52
N LYS A 56 1.50 3.28 6.05
CA LYS A 56 2.52 2.34 5.57
C LYS A 56 2.23 1.89 4.13
N GLN A 57 0.99 1.51 3.81
CA GLN A 57 0.60 1.13 2.46
C GLN A 57 0.70 2.28 1.47
N SER A 58 0.56 3.52 1.94
CA SER A 58 0.75 4.73 1.14
C SER A 58 2.21 5.10 0.90
N GLY A 59 3.16 4.32 1.45
CA GLY A 59 4.60 4.47 1.20
C GLY A 59 5.35 5.29 2.24
N MET A 60 4.73 5.67 3.36
CA MET A 60 5.44 6.33 4.46
C MET A 60 6.43 5.39 5.14
N SER A 61 7.61 5.90 5.44
CA SER A 61 8.60 5.23 6.28
C SER A 61 8.13 5.17 7.75
N ILE A 62 8.67 4.24 8.52
CA ILE A 62 8.38 4.15 9.96
C ILE A 62 8.68 5.46 10.70
N LYS A 63 9.75 6.16 10.30
CA LYS A 63 10.12 7.46 10.89
C LYS A 63 9.06 8.54 10.62
N GLU A 64 8.54 8.61 9.40
CA GLU A 64 7.47 9.55 9.03
C GLU A 64 6.16 9.20 9.74
N ILE A 65 5.83 7.91 9.85
CA ILE A 65 4.67 7.44 10.61
C ILE A 65 4.82 7.80 12.09
N SER A 66 5.99 7.60 12.69
CA SER A 66 6.26 8.00 14.08
C SER A 66 6.00 9.48 14.30
N HIS A 67 6.53 10.33 13.42
CA HIS A 67 6.29 11.76 13.47
C HIS A 67 4.79 12.11 13.37
N PHE A 68 4.06 11.48 12.45
CA PHE A 68 2.62 11.69 12.33
C PHE A 68 1.86 11.29 13.62
N ILE A 69 2.24 10.18 14.23
CA ILE A 69 1.67 9.72 15.50
C ILE A 69 2.00 10.67 16.66
N GLU A 70 3.20 11.23 16.70
CA GLU A 70 3.57 12.29 17.67
C GLU A 70 2.65 13.51 17.53
N LEU A 71 2.41 13.97 16.30
CA LEU A 71 1.47 15.06 16.02
C LEU A 71 0.05 14.69 16.46
N LEU A 72 -0.40 13.46 16.20
CA LEU A 72 -1.70 12.98 16.63
C LEU A 72 -1.86 13.08 18.16
N HIS A 73 -0.82 12.68 18.91
CA HIS A 73 -0.81 12.77 20.38
C HIS A 73 -0.69 14.20 20.93
N ALA A 74 -0.10 15.10 20.15
CA ALA A 74 -0.05 16.52 20.50
C ALA A 74 -1.42 17.22 20.45
N GLY A 75 -2.43 16.55 19.91
CA GLY A 75 -3.83 16.99 19.94
C GLY A 75 -4.22 18.00 18.87
N GLU A 76 -5.25 18.79 19.13
CA GLU A 76 -5.90 19.65 18.13
C GLU A 76 -5.00 20.76 17.58
N ARG A 77 -4.00 21.21 18.32
CA ARG A 77 -3.03 22.21 17.86
C ARG A 77 -2.22 21.81 16.62
N THR A 78 -2.25 20.52 16.26
CA THR A 78 -1.54 19.94 15.10
C THR A 78 -2.47 19.51 13.99
N LEU A 79 -3.73 19.92 13.99
CA LEU A 79 -4.73 19.52 12.99
C LEU A 79 -4.30 19.95 11.58
N GLU A 80 -3.80 21.17 11.43
CA GLU A 80 -3.36 21.71 10.15
C GLU A 80 -2.14 20.93 9.60
N ASP A 81 -1.11 20.74 10.43
CA ASP A 81 0.08 19.97 10.04
C ASP A 81 -0.27 18.55 9.60
N ARG A 82 -1.17 17.90 10.32
CA ARG A 82 -1.65 16.54 9.96
C ARG A 82 -2.46 16.53 8.67
N ALA A 83 -3.31 17.53 8.45
CA ALA A 83 -4.08 17.67 7.23
C ALA A 83 -3.17 17.86 6.03
N ASP A 84 -2.15 18.68 6.14
CA ASP A 84 -1.18 18.95 5.08
C ASP A 84 -0.36 17.70 4.74
N ILE A 85 0.14 16.98 5.76
CA ILE A 85 0.86 15.70 5.57
C ILE A 85 -0.01 14.70 4.80
N LEU A 86 -1.29 14.54 5.19
CA LEU A 86 -2.20 13.60 4.53
C LEU A 86 -2.55 14.03 3.09
N SER A 87 -2.71 15.33 2.85
CA SER A 87 -2.97 15.88 1.52
C SER A 87 -1.81 15.61 0.57
N ASP A 88 -0.58 15.88 1.01
CA ASP A 88 0.63 15.61 0.22
C ASP A 88 0.81 14.11 -0.04
N LEU A 89 0.55 13.28 0.96
CA LEU A 89 0.62 11.83 0.82
C LEU A 89 -0.41 11.31 -0.19
N GLU A 90 -1.65 11.82 -0.15
CA GLU A 90 -2.72 11.45 -1.09
C GLU A 90 -2.34 11.78 -2.53
N VAL A 91 -1.76 12.97 -2.78
CA VAL A 91 -1.30 13.37 -4.11
C VAL A 91 -0.21 12.42 -4.61
N LYS A 92 0.83 12.19 -3.82
CA LYS A 92 1.94 11.27 -4.15
C LYS A 92 1.44 9.85 -4.42
N PHE A 93 0.53 9.35 -3.61
CA PHE A 93 -0.04 8.01 -3.78
C PHE A 93 -0.87 7.89 -5.05
N LYS A 94 -1.66 8.92 -5.41
CA LYS A 94 -2.41 8.96 -6.67
C LYS A 94 -1.49 8.94 -7.89
N GLU A 95 -0.38 9.65 -7.84
CA GLU A 95 0.63 9.65 -8.91
C GLU A 95 1.28 8.28 -9.07
N GLU A 96 1.67 7.65 -7.96
CA GLU A 96 2.22 6.29 -7.97
C GLU A 96 1.21 5.27 -8.50
N LEU A 97 -0.05 5.36 -8.08
CA LEU A 97 -1.12 4.49 -8.60
C LEU A 97 -1.32 4.67 -10.11
N LYS A 98 -1.20 5.89 -10.62
CA LYS A 98 -1.26 6.17 -12.07
C LYS A 98 -0.08 5.52 -12.80
N ARG A 99 1.13 5.63 -12.24
CA ARG A 99 2.34 5.00 -12.78
C ARG A 99 2.21 3.47 -12.80
N GLN A 100 1.75 2.87 -11.73
CA GLN A 100 1.53 1.42 -11.63
C GLN A 100 0.49 0.92 -12.65
N LYS A 101 -0.59 1.69 -12.85
CA LYS A 101 -1.59 1.40 -13.90
C LYS A 101 -1.01 1.43 -15.31
N GLN A 102 -0.08 2.35 -15.59
CA GLN A 102 0.62 2.40 -16.89
C GLN A 102 1.54 1.19 -17.08
N THR A 103 2.33 0.85 -16.05
CA THR A 103 3.19 -0.34 -16.05
C THR A 103 2.36 -1.62 -16.26
N SER A 104 1.24 -1.75 -15.57
CA SER A 104 0.33 -2.89 -15.76
C SER A 104 -0.17 -3.02 -17.20
N LYS A 105 -0.49 -1.89 -17.85
CA LYS A 105 -0.90 -1.89 -19.27
C LYS A 105 0.24 -2.35 -20.19
N ARG A 106 1.47 -1.88 -19.93
CA ARG A 106 2.64 -2.31 -20.70
C ARG A 106 2.86 -3.82 -20.55
N LEU A 107 2.81 -4.34 -19.33
CA LEU A 107 2.93 -5.78 -19.08
C LEU A 107 1.83 -6.61 -19.78
N GLN A 108 0.59 -6.11 -19.86
CA GLN A 108 -0.48 -6.78 -20.59
C GLN A 108 -0.16 -6.89 -22.09
N TYR A 109 0.41 -5.83 -22.67
CA TYR A 109 0.85 -5.83 -24.08
C TYR A 109 2.00 -6.82 -24.30
N GLU A 110 3.07 -6.73 -23.51
CA GLU A 110 4.23 -7.62 -23.62
C GLU A 110 3.83 -9.10 -23.44
N ASN A 111 3.00 -9.39 -22.44
CA ASN A 111 2.53 -10.76 -22.22
C ASN A 111 1.76 -11.30 -23.45
N TRP A 112 0.94 -10.48 -24.10
CA TRP A 112 0.25 -10.88 -25.32
C TRP A 112 1.28 -11.15 -26.45
N VAL A 113 2.25 -10.26 -26.68
CA VAL A 113 3.30 -10.41 -27.70
C VAL A 113 4.04 -11.72 -27.51
N TYR A 114 4.57 -11.98 -26.32
CA TYR A 114 5.34 -13.19 -26.04
C TYR A 114 4.48 -14.47 -26.14
N ARG A 115 3.22 -14.43 -25.75
CA ARG A 115 2.31 -15.58 -25.93
C ARG A 115 2.04 -15.86 -27.40
N GLN A 116 1.92 -14.84 -28.25
CA GLN A 116 1.79 -15.03 -29.69
C GLN A 116 3.11 -15.57 -30.28
N ALA A 117 4.25 -15.04 -29.85
CA ALA A 117 5.55 -15.51 -30.30
C ALA A 117 5.79 -17.00 -30.00
N VAL A 118 5.41 -17.46 -28.80
CA VAL A 118 5.46 -18.89 -28.47
C VAL A 118 4.60 -19.71 -29.42
N ARG A 119 3.43 -19.20 -29.81
CA ARG A 119 2.51 -19.91 -30.72
C ARG A 119 3.02 -19.92 -32.17
N LEU A 120 3.65 -18.85 -32.61
CA LEU A 120 4.09 -18.62 -34.00
C LEU A 120 5.53 -19.02 -34.25
N GLY A 121 6.32 -19.23 -33.19
CA GLY A 121 7.72 -19.65 -33.24
C GLY A 121 8.74 -18.51 -33.16
N SER A 122 8.34 -17.24 -33.38
CA SER A 122 9.24 -16.09 -33.27
C SER A 122 8.53 -14.75 -32.95
N ILE A 123 9.29 -13.75 -32.54
CA ILE A 123 8.79 -12.38 -32.33
C ILE A 123 8.48 -11.72 -33.66
N GLU A 124 9.31 -11.91 -34.66
CA GLU A 124 9.15 -11.36 -36.01
C GLU A 124 7.81 -11.78 -36.61
N ALA A 125 7.40 -13.05 -36.43
CA ALA A 125 6.11 -13.54 -36.89
C ALA A 125 4.92 -12.83 -36.20
N VAL A 126 5.11 -12.30 -35.00
CA VAL A 126 4.08 -11.48 -34.30
C VAL A 126 3.98 -10.09 -34.91
N GLU A 127 5.11 -9.50 -35.31
CA GLU A 127 5.17 -8.18 -35.94
C GLU A 127 4.48 -8.17 -37.31
N GLU A 128 4.54 -9.29 -38.04
CA GLU A 128 3.86 -9.49 -39.32
C GLU A 128 2.34 -9.70 -39.20
N LEU A 129 1.82 -9.93 -37.99
CA LEU A 129 0.39 -10.14 -37.78
C LEU A 129 -0.42 -8.89 -38.16
N PRO A 130 -1.56 -9.07 -38.88
CA PRO A 130 -2.48 -7.97 -39.13
C PRO A 130 -2.91 -7.30 -37.81
N SER A 131 -2.99 -5.97 -37.82
CA SER A 131 -3.43 -5.20 -36.62
C SER A 131 -4.78 -5.65 -36.08
N ALA A 132 -5.63 -6.25 -36.91
CA ALA A 132 -6.92 -6.81 -36.52
C ALA A 132 -6.79 -8.02 -35.59
N SER A 133 -5.67 -8.76 -35.67
CA SER A 133 -5.39 -9.93 -34.81
C SER A 133 -5.15 -9.56 -33.36
N MET A 134 -4.76 -8.31 -33.10
CA MET A 134 -4.56 -7.80 -31.76
C MET A 134 -5.89 -7.34 -31.14
N PRO A 135 -6.21 -7.70 -29.88
CA PRO A 135 -7.40 -7.21 -29.19
C PRO A 135 -7.48 -5.68 -29.17
N LYS A 136 -8.66 -5.11 -29.34
CA LYS A 136 -8.89 -3.64 -29.38
C LYS A 136 -8.25 -2.90 -28.19
N LYS A 137 -8.31 -3.49 -26.98
CA LYS A 137 -7.71 -2.92 -25.78
C LYS A 137 -6.19 -2.79 -25.92
N LEU A 138 -5.51 -3.81 -26.43
CA LEU A 138 -4.05 -3.83 -26.60
C LEU A 138 -3.59 -2.90 -27.71
N ARG A 139 -4.35 -2.74 -28.81
CA ARG A 139 -4.09 -1.75 -29.85
C ARG A 139 -4.04 -0.32 -29.32
N LYS A 140 -4.95 0.01 -28.38
CA LYS A 140 -4.95 1.32 -27.69
C LYS A 140 -3.71 1.50 -26.79
N ILE A 141 -3.26 0.42 -26.17
CA ILE A 141 -2.05 0.43 -25.33
C ILE A 141 -0.82 0.63 -26.22
N LYS A 142 -0.67 -0.15 -27.31
CA LYS A 142 0.44 -0.04 -28.26
C LYS A 142 0.60 1.39 -28.77
N LYS A 143 -0.49 2.03 -29.24
CA LYS A 143 -0.45 3.43 -29.72
C LYS A 143 0.06 4.45 -28.71
N LYS A 144 0.02 4.14 -27.41
CA LYS A 144 0.54 5.01 -26.34
C LYS A 144 2.00 4.70 -25.98
N ILE A 145 2.44 3.49 -26.28
CA ILE A 145 3.83 3.05 -26.08
C ILE A 145 4.73 3.62 -27.19
N ASP A 146 4.22 3.64 -28.43
CA ASP A 146 4.93 4.07 -29.65
C ASP A 146 5.01 5.63 -29.77
N ARG A 147 4.49 6.38 -28.79
CA ARG A 147 4.57 7.85 -28.68
C ARG A 147 5.64 8.29 -27.69
#